data_5fda3ba1aae585eadb2400ba217a6ee0
#
_entry.id   5fda3ba1aae585eadb2400ba217a6ee0
#
_cell.length_a   1.000
_cell.length_b   1.000
_cell.length_c   1.000
_cell.angle_alpha   90.00
_cell.angle_beta   90.00
_cell.angle_gamma   90.00
#
_symmetry.space_group_name_H-M   'P 1'
#
loop_
_entity.id
_entity.type
_entity.pdbx_description
1 polymer ?
#
loop_
_entity_poly.entity_id
_entity_poly.type
_entity_poly.pdbx_seq_one_letter_code
_entity_poly.pdbx_strand_id
1 'polypeptide(L)'
;MVRALLTRGLSTVRAAVDLIHQAMRPGEFYLGASYSTEHTPLRLSADGFYLEPADATPEAYVAWLLALCQDRGFTLVWPQSRWSLLLDERARFTGAGVRLILPCPDSETLAEIQDKSRANARLADAGVPLPHTLPVSTGAEFGEAVAALRDGGRRACVKPVRSIYGLGFRLIDNSKRPLERFLANDCFTVGESEFARLLDSAEGQTPFLAMEYLAGDERSIDCLADRGQLVRAIVRRKPANSQWRWQIIEDDAEAWDIARRAIAAFQLHGLINVQTRERIESDGRRQQCFLEVNPRMSGGLYLSCQAGLNLPYWLLRLACGTVDAQQIPRPASGVQVAKIEQAVIL
;
A
#
# COMPACT_ATOMS: atom_id res chain seq x y z
N MET A 1 2.59 -22.08 -21.59
CA MET A 1 1.65 -21.46 -20.62
C MET A 1 2.31 -21.42 -19.25
N VAL A 2 2.53 -20.23 -18.69
CA VAL A 2 3.10 -20.07 -17.34
C VAL A 2 1.96 -20.23 -16.32
N ARG A 3 2.22 -20.99 -15.26
CA ARG A 3 1.24 -21.15 -14.16
C ARG A 3 1.64 -20.25 -12.99
N ALA A 4 0.82 -19.24 -12.73
CA ALA A 4 1.03 -18.25 -11.67
C ALA A 4 -0.04 -18.42 -10.57
N LEU A 5 0.39 -18.37 -9.31
CA LEU A 5 -0.49 -18.44 -8.15
C LEU A 5 -0.49 -17.10 -7.42
N LEU A 6 -1.66 -16.52 -7.21
CA LEU A 6 -1.88 -15.37 -6.33
C LEU A 6 -2.45 -15.88 -4.99
N THR A 7 -1.76 -15.61 -3.89
CA THR A 7 -2.23 -16.07 -2.57
C THR A 7 -3.18 -15.06 -1.93
N ARG A 8 -3.82 -15.48 -0.84
CA ARG A 8 -4.69 -14.62 -0.03
C ARG A 8 -4.04 -13.26 0.27
N GLY A 9 -4.84 -12.22 0.11
CA GLY A 9 -4.44 -10.86 0.41
C GLY A 9 -5.64 -9.97 0.63
N LEU A 10 -5.41 -8.69 0.43
CA LEU A 10 -6.45 -7.68 0.50
C LEU A 10 -7.39 -7.78 -0.71
N SER A 11 -8.52 -7.10 -0.66
CA SER A 11 -9.63 -7.17 -1.62
C SER A 11 -9.29 -7.01 -3.12
N THR A 12 -8.10 -6.52 -3.43
CA THR A 12 -7.64 -6.26 -4.80
C THR A 12 -7.19 -7.51 -5.58
N VAL A 13 -7.02 -8.66 -4.94
CA VAL A 13 -6.51 -9.87 -5.63
C VAL A 13 -7.42 -10.28 -6.78
N ARG A 14 -8.75 -10.29 -6.57
CA ARG A 14 -9.71 -10.56 -7.65
C ARG A 14 -9.53 -9.60 -8.81
N ALA A 15 -9.47 -8.29 -8.53
CA ALA A 15 -9.28 -7.28 -9.58
C ALA A 15 -7.98 -7.48 -10.36
N ALA A 16 -6.90 -7.92 -9.70
CA ALA A 16 -5.65 -8.24 -10.39
C ALA A 16 -5.81 -9.44 -11.34
N VAL A 17 -6.49 -10.51 -10.91
CA VAL A 17 -6.79 -11.68 -11.75
C VAL A 17 -7.63 -11.27 -12.96
N ASP A 18 -8.74 -10.53 -12.75
CA ASP A 18 -9.62 -10.05 -13.81
C ASP A 18 -8.87 -9.18 -14.83
N LEU A 19 -8.02 -8.26 -14.35
CA LEU A 19 -7.19 -7.40 -15.20
C LEU A 19 -6.19 -8.22 -16.03
N ILE A 20 -5.54 -9.23 -15.45
CA ILE A 20 -4.61 -10.08 -16.20
C ILE A 20 -5.35 -10.85 -17.30
N HIS A 21 -6.50 -11.45 -16.99
CA HIS A 21 -7.33 -12.15 -17.98
C HIS A 21 -7.76 -11.25 -19.15
N GLN A 22 -8.10 -9.97 -18.89
CA GLN A 22 -8.46 -9.01 -19.91
C GLN A 22 -7.32 -8.66 -20.87
N ALA A 23 -6.07 -8.76 -20.42
CA ALA A 23 -4.90 -8.34 -21.20
C ALA A 23 -4.07 -9.47 -21.78
N MET A 24 -4.14 -10.67 -21.20
CA MET A 24 -3.31 -11.80 -21.61
C MET A 24 -3.76 -12.40 -22.94
N ARG A 25 -2.81 -12.98 -23.67
CA ARG A 25 -3.10 -13.76 -24.88
C ARG A 25 -3.63 -15.15 -24.50
N PRO A 26 -4.43 -15.78 -25.35
CA PRO A 26 -4.85 -17.17 -25.12
C PRO A 26 -3.66 -18.08 -24.85
N GLY A 27 -3.71 -18.81 -23.73
CA GLY A 27 -2.65 -19.74 -23.33
C GLY A 27 -1.37 -19.11 -22.76
N GLU A 28 -1.33 -17.80 -22.51
CA GLU A 28 -0.16 -17.14 -21.94
C GLU A 28 0.04 -17.48 -20.46
N PHE A 29 -1.01 -17.31 -19.67
CA PHE A 29 -1.00 -17.62 -18.24
C PHE A 29 -2.15 -18.57 -17.86
N TYR A 30 -1.93 -19.37 -16.81
CA TYR A 30 -2.95 -20.00 -15.99
C TYR A 30 -2.87 -19.35 -14.61
N LEU A 31 -3.96 -18.77 -14.13
CA LEU A 31 -4.02 -18.01 -12.89
C LEU A 31 -4.71 -18.80 -11.80
N GLY A 32 -3.92 -19.41 -10.91
CA GLY A 32 -4.42 -19.97 -9.67
C GLY A 32 -4.59 -18.87 -8.62
N ALA A 33 -5.58 -19.04 -7.75
CA ALA A 33 -5.74 -18.20 -6.58
C ALA A 33 -5.97 -19.03 -5.32
N SER A 34 -5.48 -18.57 -4.18
CA SER A 34 -5.75 -19.19 -2.89
C SER A 34 -6.37 -18.22 -1.89
N TYR A 35 -7.22 -18.74 -1.02
CA TYR A 35 -7.89 -17.98 0.04
C TYR A 35 -8.23 -18.85 1.24
N SER A 36 -8.48 -18.25 2.41
CA SER A 36 -8.80 -18.97 3.66
C SER A 36 -10.24 -19.46 3.79
N THR A 37 -11.11 -19.11 2.84
CA THR A 37 -12.51 -19.54 2.79
C THR A 37 -12.95 -19.72 1.34
N GLU A 38 -13.88 -20.64 1.12
CA GLU A 38 -14.49 -20.82 -0.21
C GLU A 38 -15.51 -19.72 -0.55
N HIS A 39 -15.99 -19.01 0.45
CA HIS A 39 -16.96 -17.90 0.29
C HIS A 39 -16.26 -16.61 -0.10
N THR A 40 -15.67 -16.59 -1.28
CA THR A 40 -14.96 -15.43 -1.81
C THR A 40 -15.23 -15.22 -3.31
N PRO A 41 -15.50 -13.97 -3.74
CA PRO A 41 -15.63 -13.66 -5.16
C PRO A 41 -14.37 -13.95 -6.00
N LEU A 42 -13.21 -14.12 -5.39
CA LEU A 42 -11.96 -14.49 -6.07
C LEU A 42 -12.07 -15.84 -6.80
N ARG A 43 -12.88 -16.76 -6.26
CA ARG A 43 -13.16 -18.06 -6.86
C ARG A 43 -13.78 -17.96 -8.26
N LEU A 44 -14.53 -16.90 -8.54
CA LEU A 44 -15.19 -16.69 -9.83
C LEU A 44 -14.26 -16.18 -10.93
N SER A 45 -13.08 -15.69 -10.55
CA SER A 45 -12.14 -15.05 -11.47
C SER A 45 -10.94 -15.93 -11.82
N ALA A 46 -10.52 -16.81 -10.89
CA ALA A 46 -9.33 -17.63 -11.07
C ALA A 46 -9.60 -18.88 -11.92
N ASP A 47 -8.60 -19.31 -12.71
CA ASP A 47 -8.66 -20.58 -13.46
C ASP A 47 -8.64 -21.80 -12.55
N GLY A 48 -8.09 -21.66 -11.35
CA GLY A 48 -8.13 -22.65 -10.28
C GLY A 48 -8.13 -21.99 -8.91
N PHE A 49 -8.93 -22.53 -7.99
CA PHE A 49 -9.03 -22.02 -6.63
C PHE A 49 -8.57 -23.06 -5.62
N TYR A 50 -7.80 -22.62 -4.62
CA TYR A 50 -7.18 -23.47 -3.61
C TYR A 50 -7.42 -22.92 -2.22
N LEU A 51 -7.95 -23.78 -1.33
CA LEU A 51 -8.19 -23.40 0.06
C LEU A 51 -6.87 -23.41 0.84
N GLU A 52 -6.53 -22.28 1.46
CA GLU A 52 -5.38 -22.20 2.37
C GLU A 52 -5.69 -22.91 3.68
N PRO A 53 -4.71 -23.61 4.28
CA PRO A 53 -4.94 -24.24 5.58
C PRO A 53 -5.24 -23.18 6.64
N ALA A 54 -6.36 -23.38 7.35
CA ALA A 54 -6.70 -22.56 8.50
C ALA A 54 -5.67 -22.82 9.63
N ASP A 55 -5.33 -21.79 10.38
CA ASP A 55 -4.48 -21.87 11.58
C ASP A 55 -3.15 -22.63 11.40
N ALA A 56 -2.62 -22.66 10.16
CA ALA A 56 -1.34 -23.30 9.88
C ALA A 56 -0.19 -22.56 10.57
N THR A 57 0.72 -23.31 11.19
CA THR A 57 2.01 -22.77 11.59
C THR A 57 2.77 -22.22 10.39
N PRO A 58 3.75 -21.33 10.57
CA PRO A 58 4.60 -20.85 9.49
C PRO A 58 5.17 -21.99 8.63
N GLU A 59 5.71 -23.02 9.24
CA GLU A 59 6.30 -24.19 8.59
C GLU A 59 5.27 -25.00 7.80
N ALA A 60 4.07 -25.22 8.39
CA ALA A 60 2.99 -25.94 7.74
C ALA A 60 2.45 -25.17 6.50
N TYR A 61 2.38 -23.83 6.59
CA TYR A 61 2.01 -23.01 5.45
C TYR A 61 3.01 -23.08 4.31
N VAL A 62 4.31 -22.99 4.60
CA VAL A 62 5.37 -23.12 3.60
C VAL A 62 5.34 -24.48 2.94
N ALA A 63 5.21 -25.56 3.74
CA ALA A 63 5.10 -26.92 3.22
C ALA A 63 3.89 -27.10 2.30
N TRP A 64 2.73 -26.60 2.71
CA TRP A 64 1.51 -26.61 1.90
C TRP A 64 1.70 -25.86 0.58
N LEU A 65 2.25 -24.65 0.62
CA LEU A 65 2.41 -23.81 -0.56
C LEU A 65 3.40 -24.45 -1.57
N LEU A 66 4.49 -25.03 -1.07
CA LEU A 66 5.46 -25.77 -1.91
C LEU A 66 4.82 -27.00 -2.54
N ALA A 67 4.10 -27.84 -1.76
CA ALA A 67 3.40 -28.99 -2.27
C ALA A 67 2.38 -28.59 -3.33
N LEU A 68 1.57 -27.57 -3.08
CA LEU A 68 0.63 -27.04 -4.07
C LEU A 68 1.31 -26.63 -5.38
N CYS A 69 2.47 -25.93 -5.27
CA CYS A 69 3.23 -25.53 -6.46
C CYS A 69 3.72 -26.74 -7.25
N GLN A 70 4.25 -27.75 -6.60
CA GLN A 70 4.72 -28.97 -7.23
C GLN A 70 3.59 -29.78 -7.87
N ASP A 71 2.52 -30.03 -7.13
CA ASP A 71 1.37 -30.84 -7.57
C ASP A 71 0.62 -30.20 -8.74
N ARG A 72 0.54 -28.89 -8.78
CA ARG A 72 -0.17 -28.12 -9.80
C ARG A 72 0.71 -27.47 -10.85
N GLY A 73 2.03 -27.62 -10.73
CA GLY A 73 2.99 -27.06 -11.67
C GLY A 73 3.08 -25.54 -11.67
N PHE A 74 2.86 -24.88 -10.53
CA PHE A 74 3.05 -23.44 -10.40
C PHE A 74 4.55 -23.13 -10.36
N THR A 75 4.99 -22.30 -11.28
CA THR A 75 6.40 -21.84 -11.37
C THR A 75 6.58 -20.40 -10.91
N LEU A 76 5.47 -19.70 -10.69
CA LEU A 76 5.44 -18.31 -10.22
C LEU A 76 4.41 -18.17 -9.12
N VAL A 77 4.80 -17.60 -7.99
CA VAL A 77 3.88 -17.25 -6.90
C VAL A 77 3.98 -15.75 -6.63
N TRP A 78 2.83 -15.09 -6.61
CA TRP A 78 2.72 -13.70 -6.22
C TRP A 78 1.95 -13.58 -4.90
N PRO A 79 2.66 -13.66 -3.75
CA PRO A 79 2.04 -13.64 -2.45
C PRO A 79 1.52 -12.23 -2.11
N GLN A 80 0.32 -12.19 -1.52
CA GLN A 80 -0.32 -10.95 -1.11
C GLN A 80 -0.38 -10.76 0.41
N SER A 81 0.21 -11.70 1.13
CA SER A 81 0.38 -11.71 2.59
C SER A 81 1.56 -12.60 2.99
N ARG A 82 1.86 -12.68 4.29
CA ARG A 82 2.93 -13.52 4.87
C ARG A 82 4.32 -13.25 4.25
N TRP A 83 4.56 -12.01 3.81
CA TRP A 83 5.81 -11.66 3.10
C TRP A 83 7.06 -11.91 3.93
N SER A 84 7.09 -11.60 5.26
CA SER A 84 8.26 -11.84 6.10
C SER A 84 8.66 -13.32 6.04
N LEU A 85 7.70 -14.22 6.29
CA LEU A 85 7.92 -15.66 6.22
C LEU A 85 8.47 -16.10 4.85
N LEU A 86 7.87 -15.61 3.76
CA LEU A 86 8.26 -16.01 2.40
C LEU A 86 9.58 -15.37 1.93
N LEU A 87 9.96 -14.24 2.51
CA LEU A 87 11.28 -13.64 2.31
C LEU A 87 12.38 -14.53 2.91
N ASP A 88 12.15 -15.01 4.13
CA ASP A 88 13.10 -15.87 4.84
C ASP A 88 13.20 -17.27 4.19
N GLU A 89 12.12 -17.77 3.61
CA GLU A 89 12.03 -19.09 2.95
C GLU A 89 12.29 -19.05 1.43
N ARG A 90 12.66 -17.90 0.87
CA ARG A 90 12.84 -17.71 -0.59
C ARG A 90 13.74 -18.78 -1.23
N ALA A 91 14.83 -19.16 -0.57
CA ALA A 91 15.77 -20.14 -1.08
C ALA A 91 15.14 -21.52 -1.32
N ARG A 92 14.21 -21.94 -0.43
CA ARG A 92 13.49 -23.23 -0.61
C ARG A 92 12.61 -23.23 -1.85
N PHE A 93 11.88 -22.12 -2.10
CA PHE A 93 11.07 -21.99 -3.31
C PHE A 93 11.92 -21.98 -4.57
N THR A 94 13.01 -21.22 -4.55
CA THR A 94 13.95 -21.17 -5.69
C THR A 94 14.55 -22.55 -5.96
N GLY A 95 14.95 -23.31 -4.93
CA GLY A 95 15.43 -24.68 -5.06
C GLY A 95 14.39 -25.66 -5.61
N ALA A 96 13.10 -25.39 -5.40
CA ALA A 96 11.98 -26.13 -5.97
C ALA A 96 11.56 -25.64 -7.38
N GLY A 97 12.28 -24.70 -7.99
CA GLY A 97 11.96 -24.15 -9.31
C GLY A 97 10.78 -23.13 -9.28
N VAL A 98 10.40 -22.64 -8.10
CA VAL A 98 9.30 -21.70 -7.92
C VAL A 98 9.85 -20.30 -7.65
N ARG A 99 9.48 -19.33 -8.47
CA ARG A 99 9.83 -17.93 -8.28
C ARG A 99 8.76 -17.22 -7.45
N LEU A 100 9.18 -16.50 -6.41
CA LEU A 100 8.32 -15.63 -5.60
C LEU A 100 8.46 -14.17 -6.06
N ILE A 101 7.33 -13.49 -6.28
CA ILE A 101 7.30 -12.02 -6.46
C ILE A 101 7.14 -11.40 -5.07
N LEU A 102 8.24 -11.02 -4.45
CA LEU A 102 8.28 -10.46 -3.09
C LEU A 102 8.57 -8.95 -3.15
N PRO A 103 8.01 -8.14 -2.21
CA PRO A 103 8.00 -6.68 -2.35
C PRO A 103 9.33 -5.99 -2.08
N CYS A 104 10.27 -6.65 -1.40
CA CYS A 104 11.55 -6.09 -0.97
C CYS A 104 12.60 -7.22 -0.83
N PRO A 105 13.90 -6.89 -0.61
CA PRO A 105 14.96 -7.90 -0.60
C PRO A 105 14.90 -8.86 0.59
N ASP A 106 14.46 -8.43 1.76
CA ASP A 106 14.51 -9.20 3.00
C ASP A 106 13.45 -8.77 4.02
N SER A 107 13.30 -9.56 5.08
CA SER A 107 12.34 -9.32 6.15
C SER A 107 12.67 -8.12 7.04
N GLU A 108 13.95 -7.73 7.14
CA GLU A 108 14.37 -6.52 7.87
C GLU A 108 13.92 -5.25 7.14
N THR A 109 14.14 -5.16 5.84
CA THR A 109 13.62 -4.08 4.99
C THR A 109 12.10 -4.00 5.07
N LEU A 110 11.41 -5.15 5.09
CA LEU A 110 9.96 -5.17 5.27
C LEU A 110 9.53 -4.58 6.63
N ALA A 111 10.21 -4.97 7.70
CA ALA A 111 9.94 -4.45 9.04
C ALA A 111 10.21 -2.94 9.15
N GLU A 112 11.24 -2.45 8.46
CA GLU A 112 11.53 -1.02 8.37
C GLU A 112 10.41 -0.26 7.63
N ILE A 113 9.94 -0.75 6.50
CA ILE A 113 8.82 -0.16 5.76
C ILE A 113 7.54 -0.11 6.60
N GLN A 114 7.29 -1.12 7.42
CA GLN A 114 6.10 -1.20 8.29
C GLN A 114 6.18 -0.29 9.52
N ASP A 115 7.35 0.21 9.85
CA ASP A 115 7.60 1.17 10.91
C ASP A 115 7.77 2.58 10.32
N LYS A 116 6.72 3.41 10.46
CA LYS A 116 6.70 4.75 9.84
C LYS A 116 7.83 5.67 10.32
N SER A 117 8.33 5.49 11.55
CA SER A 117 9.46 6.27 12.05
C SER A 117 10.76 5.90 11.32
N ARG A 118 11.03 4.59 11.23
CA ARG A 118 12.21 4.07 10.53
C ARG A 118 12.14 4.39 9.03
N ALA A 119 10.97 4.17 8.44
CA ALA A 119 10.75 4.48 7.02
C ALA A 119 10.99 5.97 6.72
N ASN A 120 10.46 6.87 7.55
CA ASN A 120 10.69 8.31 7.37
C ASN A 120 12.16 8.69 7.51
N ALA A 121 12.89 8.13 8.47
CA ALA A 121 14.32 8.39 8.63
C ALA A 121 15.11 8.02 7.36
N ARG A 122 14.91 6.80 6.85
CA ARG A 122 15.56 6.36 5.60
C ARG A 122 15.19 7.20 4.38
N LEU A 123 13.94 7.64 4.29
CA LEU A 123 13.48 8.49 3.19
C LEU A 123 13.99 9.93 3.30
N ALA A 124 14.19 10.44 4.54
CA ALA A 124 14.86 11.73 4.75
C ALA A 124 16.28 11.72 4.19
N ASP A 125 17.05 10.65 4.47
CA ASP A 125 18.41 10.46 3.94
C ASP A 125 18.41 10.36 2.40
N ALA A 126 17.34 9.85 1.81
CA ALA A 126 17.13 9.82 0.36
C ALA A 126 16.61 11.16 -0.21
N GLY A 127 16.48 12.20 0.60
CA GLY A 127 16.02 13.52 0.20
C GLY A 127 14.55 13.61 -0.18
N VAL A 128 13.71 12.68 0.30
CA VAL A 128 12.26 12.69 0.07
C VAL A 128 11.60 13.75 0.95
N PRO A 129 10.75 14.64 0.40
CA PRO A 129 9.99 15.60 1.21
C PRO A 129 9.04 14.86 2.16
N LEU A 130 9.14 15.16 3.45
CA LEU A 130 8.36 14.53 4.53
C LEU A 130 7.56 15.58 5.30
N PRO A 131 6.41 15.24 5.87
CA PRO A 131 5.76 16.08 6.86
C PRO A 131 6.62 16.15 8.13
N HIS A 132 6.58 17.29 8.82
CA HIS A 132 7.18 17.39 10.15
C HIS A 132 6.55 16.36 11.08
N THR A 133 7.39 15.52 11.70
CA THR A 133 6.93 14.34 12.44
C THR A 133 7.76 14.17 13.70
N LEU A 134 7.09 13.98 14.83
CA LEU A 134 7.68 13.76 16.15
C LEU A 134 7.11 12.47 16.75
N PRO A 135 7.93 11.52 17.19
CA PRO A 135 7.45 10.34 17.90
C PRO A 135 6.97 10.73 19.31
N VAL A 136 5.86 10.13 19.74
CA VAL A 136 5.26 10.38 21.05
C VAL A 136 4.70 9.09 21.62
N SER A 137 4.83 8.90 22.95
CA SER A 137 4.33 7.73 23.68
C SER A 137 3.55 8.11 24.94
N THR A 138 3.68 9.36 25.37
CA THR A 138 3.01 9.91 26.58
C THR A 138 2.22 11.17 26.25
N GLY A 139 1.27 11.53 27.10
CA GLY A 139 0.50 12.78 26.96
C GLY A 139 1.39 14.02 27.05
N ALA A 140 2.45 13.99 27.87
CA ALA A 140 3.42 15.08 27.97
C ALA A 140 4.20 15.29 26.69
N GLU A 141 4.83 14.22 26.14
CA GLU A 141 5.55 14.26 24.84
C GLU A 141 4.62 14.72 23.72
N PHE A 142 3.37 14.26 23.73
CA PHE A 142 2.38 14.67 22.74
C PHE A 142 2.06 16.17 22.83
N GLY A 143 1.87 16.69 24.03
CA GLY A 143 1.62 18.14 24.25
C GLY A 143 2.77 19.00 23.73
N GLU A 144 4.02 18.62 24.02
CA GLU A 144 5.22 19.30 23.52
C GLU A 144 5.31 19.26 21.99
N ALA A 145 5.03 18.10 21.38
CA ALA A 145 5.05 17.92 19.93
C ALA A 145 3.97 18.77 19.23
N VAL A 146 2.75 18.83 19.78
CA VAL A 146 1.67 19.67 19.23
C VAL A 146 2.00 21.16 19.37
N ALA A 147 2.60 21.59 20.49
CA ALA A 147 3.05 22.95 20.67
C ALA A 147 4.12 23.33 19.63
N ALA A 148 5.14 22.49 19.43
CA ALA A 148 6.19 22.72 18.43
C ALA A 148 5.63 22.82 17.00
N LEU A 149 4.66 21.98 16.63
CA LEU A 149 4.00 22.06 15.33
C LEU A 149 3.21 23.36 15.17
N ARG A 150 2.48 23.78 16.21
CA ARG A 150 1.68 25.01 16.24
C ARG A 150 2.56 26.26 16.15
N ASP A 151 3.68 26.30 16.86
CA ASP A 151 4.65 27.41 16.79
C ASP A 151 5.25 27.55 15.39
N GLY A 152 5.38 26.44 14.65
CA GLY A 152 5.71 26.42 13.23
C GLY A 152 4.53 26.74 12.28
N GLY A 153 3.38 27.19 12.81
CA GLY A 153 2.18 27.50 12.01
C GLY A 153 1.45 26.28 11.41
N ARG A 154 1.70 25.09 11.94
CA ARG A 154 1.18 23.82 11.41
C ARG A 154 0.03 23.29 12.27
N ARG A 155 -0.97 22.72 11.60
CA ARG A 155 -1.99 21.91 12.28
C ARG A 155 -1.42 20.52 12.56
N ALA A 156 -1.78 19.94 13.70
CA ALA A 156 -1.30 18.62 14.10
C ALA A 156 -2.30 17.51 13.76
N CYS A 157 -1.80 16.36 13.40
CA CYS A 157 -2.52 15.09 13.38
C CYS A 157 -1.68 14.01 14.04
N VAL A 158 -2.31 12.88 14.38
CA VAL A 158 -1.63 11.72 14.95
C VAL A 158 -1.91 10.46 14.16
N LYS A 159 -0.97 9.56 14.13
CA LYS A 159 -1.16 8.18 13.63
C LYS A 159 -0.25 7.20 14.39
N PRO A 160 -0.66 5.93 14.58
CA PRO A 160 0.23 4.92 15.13
C PRO A 160 1.47 4.72 14.26
N VAL A 161 2.62 4.44 14.87
CA VAL A 161 3.85 4.10 14.13
C VAL A 161 3.62 2.91 13.21
N ARG A 162 2.88 1.90 13.68
CA ARG A 162 2.47 0.73 12.88
C ARG A 162 0.96 0.69 12.74
N SER A 163 0.46 0.87 11.54
CA SER A 163 -0.97 0.76 11.21
C SER A 163 -1.17 0.57 9.72
N ILE A 164 -2.35 0.07 9.34
CA ILE A 164 -2.79 -0.10 7.95
C ILE A 164 -4.12 0.64 7.75
N TYR A 165 -4.46 1.01 6.53
CA TYR A 165 -5.75 1.64 6.16
C TYR A 165 -6.07 2.94 6.89
N GLY A 166 -5.07 3.67 7.39
CA GLY A 166 -5.30 4.89 8.18
C GLY A 166 -5.92 4.65 9.55
N LEU A 167 -5.94 3.39 10.02
CA LEU A 167 -6.43 3.07 11.37
C LEU A 167 -5.64 3.85 12.42
N GLY A 168 -6.37 4.49 13.35
CA GLY A 168 -5.77 5.30 14.40
C GLY A 168 -5.35 6.72 13.98
N PHE A 169 -5.51 7.10 12.68
CA PHE A 169 -5.32 8.50 12.28
C PHE A 169 -6.37 9.40 12.93
N ARG A 170 -5.93 10.53 13.51
CA ARG A 170 -6.81 11.59 14.02
C ARG A 170 -6.21 12.96 13.74
N LEU A 171 -7.04 13.87 13.28
CA LEU A 171 -6.73 15.29 13.24
C LEU A 171 -6.94 15.90 14.64
N ILE A 172 -5.98 16.67 15.12
CA ILE A 172 -6.13 17.38 16.41
C ILE A 172 -6.98 18.63 16.18
N ASP A 173 -8.15 18.63 16.78
CA ASP A 173 -9.12 19.71 16.66
C ASP A 173 -9.86 19.93 17.99
N ASN A 174 -9.65 21.11 18.60
CA ASN A 174 -10.29 21.52 19.85
C ASN A 174 -11.58 22.31 19.63
N SER A 175 -12.00 22.55 18.38
CA SER A 175 -13.20 23.35 18.07
C SER A 175 -14.51 22.66 18.47
N LYS A 176 -14.52 21.33 18.53
CA LYS A 176 -15.68 20.52 18.89
C LYS A 176 -15.47 19.81 20.22
N ARG A 177 -16.50 19.79 21.07
CA ARG A 177 -16.49 19.03 22.32
C ARG A 177 -16.59 17.51 22.03
N PRO A 178 -16.11 16.64 22.95
CA PRO A 178 -16.17 15.17 22.77
C PRO A 178 -17.58 14.65 22.44
N LEU A 179 -18.61 15.14 23.14
CA LEU A 179 -19.99 14.73 22.89
C LEU A 179 -20.48 15.14 21.50
N GLU A 180 -20.11 16.32 21.02
CA GLU A 180 -20.48 16.78 19.66
C GLU A 180 -19.86 15.92 18.58
N ARG A 181 -18.58 15.52 18.75
CA ARG A 181 -17.91 14.57 17.84
C ARG A 181 -18.59 13.20 17.86
N PHE A 182 -18.91 12.70 19.05
CA PHE A 182 -19.60 11.42 19.21
C PHE A 182 -20.96 11.40 18.50
N LEU A 183 -21.79 12.43 18.72
CA LEU A 183 -23.11 12.54 18.09
C LEU A 183 -23.04 12.75 16.57
N ALA A 184 -21.97 13.38 16.07
CA ALA A 184 -21.71 13.56 14.65
C ALA A 184 -21.07 12.32 13.99
N ASN A 185 -20.80 11.24 14.75
CA ASN A 185 -20.02 10.08 14.29
C ASN A 185 -18.68 10.49 13.68
N ASP A 186 -18.05 11.54 14.24
CA ASP A 186 -16.75 12.05 13.78
C ASP A 186 -15.63 11.20 14.36
N CYS A 187 -15.22 10.20 13.61
CA CYS A 187 -14.11 9.32 13.96
C CYS A 187 -12.74 9.80 13.41
N PHE A 188 -12.69 11.01 12.82
CA PHE A 188 -11.45 11.56 12.22
C PHE A 188 -10.81 12.65 13.08
N THR A 189 -11.51 13.23 14.02
CA THR A 189 -10.96 14.28 14.90
C THR A 189 -10.89 13.82 16.35
N VAL A 190 -9.97 14.42 17.12
CA VAL A 190 -9.84 14.25 18.57
C VAL A 190 -9.32 15.53 19.20
N GLY A 191 -9.74 15.83 20.43
CA GLY A 191 -9.22 16.96 21.19
C GLY A 191 -7.82 16.67 21.73
N GLU A 192 -6.98 17.71 21.82
CA GLU A 192 -5.60 17.58 22.30
C GLU A 192 -5.54 16.96 23.72
N SER A 193 -6.26 17.52 24.69
CA SER A 193 -6.30 16.99 26.07
C SER A 193 -6.95 15.61 26.18
N GLU A 194 -7.85 15.28 25.26
CA GLU A 194 -8.48 13.96 25.19
C GLU A 194 -7.49 12.91 24.70
N PHE A 195 -6.74 13.21 23.64
CA PHE A 195 -5.73 12.28 23.12
C PHE A 195 -4.55 12.11 24.08
N ALA A 196 -4.10 13.18 24.75
CA ALA A 196 -3.08 13.08 25.80
C ALA A 196 -3.49 12.08 26.91
N ARG A 197 -4.72 12.19 27.40
CA ARG A 197 -5.26 11.25 28.41
C ARG A 197 -5.37 9.82 27.88
N LEU A 198 -5.69 9.62 26.61
CA LEU A 198 -5.70 8.28 26.01
C LEU A 198 -4.31 7.65 25.99
N LEU A 199 -3.27 8.42 25.64
CA LEU A 199 -1.89 7.95 25.68
C LEU A 199 -1.46 7.55 27.10
N ASP A 200 -1.78 8.39 28.10
CA ASP A 200 -1.41 8.14 29.49
C ASP A 200 -2.21 7.00 30.12
N SER A 201 -3.39 6.66 29.61
CA SER A 201 -4.22 5.55 30.08
C SER A 201 -3.87 4.19 29.44
N ALA A 202 -3.03 4.17 28.41
CA ALA A 202 -2.69 2.93 27.73
C ALA A 202 -1.80 2.05 28.59
N GLU A 203 -2.19 0.79 28.80
CA GLU A 203 -1.31 -0.23 29.36
C GLU A 203 -0.19 -0.55 28.38
N GLY A 204 1.01 -0.13 28.69
CA GLY A 204 2.17 -0.21 27.80
C GLY A 204 2.26 0.98 26.86
N GLN A 205 3.49 1.25 26.41
CA GLN A 205 3.74 2.36 25.49
C GLN A 205 3.34 1.97 24.06
N THR A 206 2.26 2.56 23.55
CA THR A 206 1.91 2.47 22.12
C THR A 206 2.50 3.68 21.40
N PRO A 207 3.54 3.52 20.58
CA PRO A 207 4.17 4.65 19.93
C PRO A 207 3.28 5.22 18.83
N PHE A 208 3.09 6.54 18.87
CA PHE A 208 2.41 7.33 17.87
C PHE A 208 3.37 8.33 17.22
N LEU A 209 2.96 8.87 16.11
CA LEU A 209 3.57 10.03 15.46
C LEU A 209 2.63 11.21 15.58
N ALA A 210 3.07 12.28 16.23
CA ALA A 210 2.47 13.59 16.10
C ALA A 210 3.07 14.23 14.84
N MET A 211 2.21 14.63 13.89
CA MET A 211 2.63 15.02 12.56
C MET A 211 1.96 16.30 12.12
N GLU A 212 2.63 17.03 11.24
CA GLU A 212 2.00 18.06 10.44
C GLU A 212 0.83 17.50 9.64
N TYR A 213 -0.34 18.13 9.73
CA TYR A 213 -1.48 17.80 8.90
C TYR A 213 -1.36 18.46 7.53
N LEU A 214 -1.25 17.68 6.49
CA LEU A 214 -1.20 18.13 5.11
C LEU A 214 -2.64 18.33 4.59
N ALA A 215 -3.00 19.55 4.23
CA ALA A 215 -4.39 19.93 3.93
C ALA A 215 -4.77 19.79 2.44
N GLY A 216 -3.79 19.62 1.56
CA GLY A 216 -4.02 19.57 0.11
C GLY A 216 -4.46 18.20 -0.40
N ASP A 217 -4.43 18.05 -1.71
CA ASP A 217 -4.84 16.84 -2.41
C ASP A 217 -3.89 15.66 -2.14
N GLU A 218 -4.46 14.47 -1.99
CA GLU A 218 -3.70 13.22 -1.86
C GLU A 218 -3.43 12.61 -3.23
N ARG A 219 -2.22 12.04 -3.41
CA ARG A 219 -1.92 11.16 -4.53
C ARG A 219 -1.73 9.74 -4.05
N SER A 220 -2.30 8.81 -4.80
CA SER A 220 -2.06 7.38 -4.68
C SER A 220 -1.34 6.92 -5.94
N ILE A 221 -0.09 6.51 -5.80
CA ILE A 221 0.81 6.20 -6.90
C ILE A 221 0.95 4.69 -6.95
N ASP A 222 0.37 4.06 -7.96
CA ASP A 222 0.52 2.62 -8.20
C ASP A 222 1.72 2.39 -9.11
N CYS A 223 2.74 1.76 -8.55
CA CYS A 223 4.06 1.59 -9.13
C CYS A 223 4.30 0.14 -9.56
N LEU A 224 4.84 -0.05 -10.75
CA LEU A 224 5.53 -1.26 -11.16
C LEU A 224 7.02 -1.04 -10.93
N ALA A 225 7.59 -1.82 -10.03
CA ALA A 225 8.98 -1.73 -9.62
C ALA A 225 9.75 -3.02 -9.94
N ASP A 226 10.99 -2.90 -10.32
CA ASP A 226 11.91 -4.02 -10.47
C ASP A 226 13.18 -3.78 -9.67
N ARG A 227 13.30 -4.42 -8.50
CA ARG A 227 14.50 -4.43 -7.65
C ARG A 227 15.12 -3.04 -7.46
N GLY A 228 14.32 -2.12 -6.93
CA GLY A 228 14.73 -0.75 -6.66
C GLY A 228 14.60 0.22 -7.84
N GLN A 229 14.19 -0.24 -9.00
CA GLN A 229 13.93 0.61 -10.16
C GLN A 229 12.44 0.83 -10.36
N LEU A 230 11.99 2.07 -10.45
CA LEU A 230 10.63 2.42 -10.86
C LEU A 230 10.51 2.26 -12.38
N VAL A 231 9.83 1.21 -12.82
CA VAL A 231 9.60 0.91 -14.24
C VAL A 231 8.47 1.76 -14.80
N ARG A 232 7.33 1.79 -14.13
CA ARG A 232 6.15 2.61 -14.47
C ARG A 232 5.40 3.01 -13.21
N ALA A 233 4.68 4.12 -13.29
CA ALA A 233 3.77 4.55 -12.24
C ALA A 233 2.50 5.16 -12.84
N ILE A 234 1.39 5.00 -12.14
CA ILE A 234 0.13 5.67 -12.41
C ILE A 234 -0.23 6.51 -11.19
N VAL A 235 -0.28 7.82 -11.37
CA VAL A 235 -0.60 8.76 -10.29
C VAL A 235 -2.09 9.07 -10.32
N ARG A 236 -2.79 8.75 -9.23
CA ARG A 236 -4.20 9.09 -9.04
C ARG A 236 -4.34 10.18 -7.99
N ARG A 237 -4.79 11.36 -8.40
CA ARG A 237 -5.13 12.44 -7.48
C ARG A 237 -6.53 12.22 -6.91
N LYS A 238 -6.61 12.34 -5.58
CA LYS A 238 -7.85 12.33 -4.80
C LYS A 238 -8.07 13.74 -4.27
N PRO A 239 -9.00 14.52 -4.88
CA PRO A 239 -9.25 15.88 -4.43
C PRO A 239 -9.72 15.92 -2.98
N ALA A 240 -9.12 16.79 -2.15
CA ALA A 240 -9.38 16.88 -0.72
C ALA A 240 -10.85 17.16 -0.40
N ASN A 241 -11.53 17.90 -1.26
CA ASN A 241 -12.92 18.31 -1.12
C ASN A 241 -13.91 17.49 -1.96
N SER A 242 -13.47 16.37 -2.55
CA SER A 242 -14.38 15.54 -3.34
C SER A 242 -15.35 14.80 -2.42
N GLN A 243 -16.61 15.21 -2.45
CA GLN A 243 -17.72 14.44 -1.85
C GLN A 243 -18.00 13.15 -2.63
N TRP A 244 -17.47 13.04 -3.83
CA TRP A 244 -17.65 11.94 -4.76
C TRP A 244 -16.42 11.05 -4.79
N ARG A 245 -16.61 9.77 -4.89
CA ARG A 245 -15.56 8.76 -4.96
C ARG A 245 -14.89 8.70 -6.35
N TRP A 246 -14.61 9.85 -6.95
CA TRP A 246 -13.91 9.97 -8.22
C TRP A 246 -12.47 10.43 -8.02
N GLN A 247 -11.60 10.08 -8.93
CA GLN A 247 -10.18 10.39 -8.91
C GLN A 247 -9.74 10.78 -10.32
N ILE A 248 -8.63 11.51 -10.41
CA ILE A 248 -8.05 11.92 -11.69
C ILE A 248 -6.70 11.23 -11.82
N ILE A 249 -6.49 10.56 -12.96
CA ILE A 249 -5.18 10.07 -13.35
C ILE A 249 -4.44 11.24 -14.00
N GLU A 250 -3.29 11.60 -13.44
CA GLU A 250 -2.52 12.75 -13.89
C GLU A 250 -1.03 12.43 -14.04
N ASP A 251 -0.33 13.28 -14.78
CA ASP A 251 1.12 13.26 -14.88
C ASP A 251 1.67 14.27 -13.85
N ASP A 252 2.15 13.78 -12.71
CA ASP A 252 2.72 14.57 -11.61
C ASP A 252 4.16 14.14 -11.40
N ALA A 253 5.08 14.97 -11.89
CA ALA A 253 6.52 14.69 -11.85
C ALA A 253 7.08 14.66 -10.43
N GLU A 254 6.54 15.47 -9.51
CA GLU A 254 6.99 15.51 -8.12
C GLU A 254 6.57 14.23 -7.37
N ALA A 255 5.31 13.82 -7.53
CA ALA A 255 4.81 12.56 -6.98
C ALA A 255 5.56 11.35 -7.55
N TRP A 256 5.87 11.39 -8.85
CA TRP A 256 6.66 10.34 -9.51
C TRP A 256 8.09 10.25 -8.94
N ASP A 257 8.76 11.40 -8.73
CA ASP A 257 10.13 11.42 -8.17
C ASP A 257 10.17 10.92 -6.73
N ILE A 258 9.18 11.29 -5.90
CA ILE A 258 9.03 10.75 -4.54
C ILE A 258 8.89 9.22 -4.58
N ALA A 259 8.03 8.70 -5.45
CA ALA A 259 7.85 7.26 -5.60
C ALA A 259 9.14 6.56 -6.07
N ARG A 260 9.85 7.13 -7.03
CA ARG A 260 11.14 6.63 -7.53
C ARG A 260 12.18 6.54 -6.42
N ARG A 261 12.32 7.59 -5.61
CA ARG A 261 13.27 7.62 -4.48
C ARG A 261 12.89 6.60 -3.41
N ALA A 262 11.60 6.48 -3.07
CA ALA A 262 11.13 5.49 -2.11
C ALA A 262 11.39 4.05 -2.60
N ILE A 263 11.11 3.76 -3.87
CA ILE A 263 11.39 2.46 -4.48
C ILE A 263 12.88 2.13 -4.46
N ALA A 264 13.73 3.10 -4.79
CA ALA A 264 15.18 2.91 -4.77
C ALA A 264 15.71 2.72 -3.34
N ALA A 265 15.25 3.53 -2.39
CA ALA A 265 15.69 3.48 -1.00
C ALA A 265 15.44 2.12 -0.35
N PHE A 266 14.31 1.49 -0.60
CA PHE A 266 13.96 0.17 -0.05
C PHE A 266 14.17 -1.00 -1.02
N GLN A 267 14.77 -0.77 -2.19
CA GLN A 267 14.97 -1.81 -3.22
C GLN A 267 13.68 -2.58 -3.55
N LEU A 268 12.55 -1.85 -3.68
CA LEU A 268 11.23 -2.45 -3.84
C LEU A 268 11.08 -3.17 -5.19
N HIS A 269 10.20 -4.19 -5.19
CA HIS A 269 9.93 -5.02 -6.36
C HIS A 269 8.43 -5.39 -6.42
N GLY A 270 7.90 -5.54 -7.63
CA GLY A 270 6.50 -5.90 -7.86
C GLY A 270 5.58 -4.68 -7.96
N LEU A 271 4.33 -4.86 -7.55
CA LEU A 271 3.37 -3.74 -7.46
C LEU A 271 3.39 -3.12 -6.07
N ILE A 272 3.75 -1.85 -6.04
CA ILE A 272 3.94 -1.06 -4.83
C ILE A 272 3.00 0.15 -4.88
N ASN A 273 2.41 0.50 -3.76
CA ASN A 273 1.63 1.73 -3.66
C ASN A 273 2.36 2.75 -2.77
N VAL A 274 2.70 3.88 -3.35
CA VAL A 274 3.22 5.05 -2.63
C VAL A 274 2.12 6.09 -2.51
N GLN A 275 2.03 6.74 -1.35
CA GLN A 275 1.07 7.82 -1.14
C GLN A 275 1.80 9.10 -0.79
N THR A 276 1.34 10.20 -1.39
CA THR A 276 1.80 11.56 -1.10
C THR A 276 0.60 12.46 -0.83
N ARG A 277 0.85 13.61 -0.19
CA ARG A 277 -0.16 14.62 0.00
C ARG A 277 0.46 16.00 -0.07
N GLU A 278 -0.27 16.98 -0.56
CA GLU A 278 0.21 18.33 -0.69
C GLU A 278 0.29 19.04 0.67
N ARG A 279 1.45 19.59 0.96
CA ARG A 279 1.61 20.71 1.89
C ARG A 279 1.19 21.98 1.17
N ILE A 280 0.39 22.79 1.82
CA ILE A 280 0.02 24.12 1.33
C ILE A 280 0.72 25.13 2.24
N GLU A 281 1.69 25.83 1.68
CA GLU A 281 2.43 26.86 2.41
C GLU A 281 1.58 28.15 2.56
N SER A 282 1.96 29.03 3.47
CA SER A 282 1.27 30.29 3.74
C SER A 282 1.18 31.24 2.54
N ASP A 283 2.12 31.11 1.60
CA ASP A 283 2.15 31.87 0.33
C ASP A 283 1.35 31.18 -0.80
N GLY A 284 0.67 30.08 -0.48
CA GLY A 284 -0.14 29.29 -1.43
C GLY A 284 0.66 28.31 -2.29
N ARG A 285 1.97 28.23 -2.16
CA ARG A 285 2.77 27.19 -2.84
C ARG A 285 2.35 25.82 -2.33
N ARG A 286 2.37 24.85 -3.24
CA ARG A 286 2.06 23.45 -2.97
C ARG A 286 3.29 22.60 -3.18
N GLN A 287 3.53 21.66 -2.27
CA GLN A 287 4.63 20.72 -2.33
C GLN A 287 4.10 19.33 -1.99
N GLN A 288 4.45 18.33 -2.79
CA GLN A 288 4.16 16.94 -2.45
C GLN A 288 5.05 16.50 -1.29
N CYS A 289 4.43 15.92 -0.26
CA CYS A 289 5.13 15.26 0.83
C CYS A 289 4.72 13.79 0.88
N PHE A 290 5.68 12.92 1.15
CA PHE A 290 5.45 11.50 1.33
C PHE A 290 4.55 11.24 2.54
N LEU A 291 3.61 10.29 2.41
CA LEU A 291 2.75 9.84 3.51
C LEU A 291 3.08 8.43 3.98
N GLU A 292 3.13 7.50 3.02
CA GLU A 292 3.44 6.09 3.30
C GLU A 292 3.79 5.33 2.02
N VAL A 293 4.49 4.24 2.20
CA VAL A 293 4.70 3.22 1.18
C VAL A 293 4.06 1.91 1.65
N ASN A 294 3.24 1.35 0.78
CA ASN A 294 2.62 0.06 0.97
C ASN A 294 3.29 -0.95 0.03
N PRO A 295 3.98 -1.97 0.56
CA PRO A 295 4.68 -2.97 -0.26
C PRO A 295 3.69 -3.97 -0.88
N ARG A 296 2.65 -3.45 -1.53
CA ARG A 296 1.53 -4.21 -2.10
C ARG A 296 0.72 -3.37 -3.08
N MET A 297 -0.17 -4.03 -3.80
CA MET A 297 -1.20 -3.39 -4.62
C MET A 297 -2.10 -2.48 -3.78
N SER A 298 -2.49 -1.33 -4.34
CA SER A 298 -3.49 -0.46 -3.72
C SER A 298 -4.90 -1.03 -3.85
N GLY A 299 -5.81 -0.60 -2.95
CA GLY A 299 -7.23 -0.90 -3.08
C GLY A 299 -7.89 -0.28 -4.33
N GLY A 300 -7.20 0.66 -4.99
CA GLY A 300 -7.67 1.34 -6.20
C GLY A 300 -6.96 0.89 -7.49
N LEU A 301 -6.24 -0.22 -7.48
CA LEU A 301 -5.47 -0.72 -8.63
C LEU A 301 -6.29 -0.75 -9.94
N TYR A 302 -7.53 -1.23 -9.87
CA TYR A 302 -8.41 -1.31 -11.04
C TYR A 302 -8.80 0.06 -11.61
N LEU A 303 -8.84 1.11 -10.76
CA LEU A 303 -9.01 2.50 -11.20
C LEU A 303 -7.77 2.98 -11.96
N SER A 304 -6.58 2.69 -11.43
CA SER A 304 -5.31 3.04 -12.09
C SER A 304 -5.19 2.40 -13.47
N CYS A 305 -5.55 1.11 -13.59
CA CYS A 305 -5.43 0.40 -14.87
C CYS A 305 -6.36 0.95 -15.97
N GLN A 306 -7.37 1.78 -15.63
CA GLN A 306 -8.17 2.50 -16.63
C GLN A 306 -7.35 3.53 -17.44
N ALA A 307 -6.13 3.85 -17.01
CA ALA A 307 -5.16 4.63 -17.78
C ALA A 307 -4.56 3.89 -19.00
N GLY A 308 -5.07 2.71 -19.35
CA GLY A 308 -4.56 1.90 -20.46
C GLY A 308 -3.27 1.14 -20.17
N LEU A 309 -2.78 1.19 -18.94
CA LEU A 309 -1.62 0.42 -18.47
C LEU A 309 -2.07 -0.63 -17.45
N ASN A 310 -2.10 -1.90 -17.85
CA ASN A 310 -2.48 -3.03 -17.00
C ASN A 310 -1.28 -3.49 -16.14
N LEU A 311 -1.10 -2.85 -14.98
CA LEU A 311 0.05 -3.11 -14.12
C LEU A 311 0.21 -4.58 -13.70
N PRO A 312 -0.85 -5.34 -13.30
CA PRO A 312 -0.72 -6.74 -12.95
C PRO A 312 -0.22 -7.62 -14.09
N TYR A 313 -0.74 -7.42 -15.30
CA TYR A 313 -0.30 -8.15 -16.47
C TYR A 313 1.18 -7.91 -16.79
N TRP A 314 1.59 -6.65 -16.79
CA TRP A 314 2.99 -6.29 -17.05
C TRP A 314 3.95 -6.77 -15.97
N LEU A 315 3.49 -6.82 -14.71
CA LEU A 315 4.28 -7.44 -13.64
C LEU A 315 4.57 -8.91 -13.93
N LEU A 316 3.54 -9.70 -14.30
CA LEU A 316 3.76 -11.12 -14.60
C LEU A 316 4.70 -11.32 -15.79
N ARG A 317 4.55 -10.53 -16.83
CA ARG A 317 5.45 -10.59 -18.00
C ARG A 317 6.89 -10.23 -17.65
N LEU A 318 7.07 -9.18 -16.86
CA LEU A 318 8.39 -8.78 -16.38
C LEU A 318 9.00 -9.86 -15.48
N ALA A 319 8.23 -10.42 -14.56
CA ALA A 319 8.66 -11.51 -13.68
C ALA A 319 9.03 -12.78 -14.45
N CYS A 320 8.38 -13.05 -15.58
CA CYS A 320 8.71 -14.18 -16.47
C CYS A 320 9.89 -13.91 -17.41
N GLY A 321 10.39 -12.67 -17.48
CA GLY A 321 11.44 -12.29 -18.42
C GLY A 321 10.97 -12.28 -19.90
N THR A 322 9.67 -12.12 -20.14
CA THR A 322 9.07 -12.09 -21.49
C THR A 322 8.90 -10.68 -22.05
N VAL A 323 9.31 -9.68 -21.29
CA VAL A 323 9.29 -8.26 -21.66
C VAL A 323 10.39 -7.52 -20.92
N ASP A 324 10.99 -6.53 -21.60
CA ASP A 324 11.91 -5.58 -20.98
C ASP A 324 11.14 -4.35 -20.46
N ALA A 325 11.66 -3.71 -19.41
CA ALA A 325 11.06 -2.53 -18.80
C ALA A 325 10.74 -1.40 -19.81
N GLN A 326 11.56 -1.25 -20.83
CA GLN A 326 11.39 -0.22 -21.88
C GLN A 326 10.20 -0.49 -22.80
N GLN A 327 9.81 -1.75 -22.99
CA GLN A 327 8.69 -2.16 -23.85
C GLN A 327 7.32 -1.97 -23.19
N ILE A 328 7.31 -1.73 -21.87
CA ILE A 328 6.06 -1.51 -21.13
C ILE A 328 5.54 -0.11 -21.46
N PRO A 329 4.27 0.04 -21.91
CA PRO A 329 3.74 1.34 -22.33
C PRO A 329 3.65 2.34 -21.18
N ARG A 330 3.49 3.63 -21.51
CA ARG A 330 3.18 4.66 -20.53
C ARG A 330 1.67 4.74 -20.31
N PRO A 331 1.20 5.08 -19.09
CA PRO A 331 -0.21 5.32 -18.84
C PRO A 331 -0.69 6.60 -19.57
N ALA A 332 -1.98 6.65 -19.87
CA ALA A 332 -2.64 7.88 -20.27
C ALA A 332 -2.84 8.80 -19.04
N SER A 333 -2.85 10.12 -19.29
CA SER A 333 -3.12 11.17 -18.32
C SER A 333 -4.42 11.88 -18.61
N GLY A 334 -4.98 12.62 -17.64
CA GLY A 334 -6.24 13.36 -17.79
C GLY A 334 -7.50 12.51 -17.68
N VAL A 335 -7.40 11.23 -17.35
CA VAL A 335 -8.53 10.30 -17.22
C VAL A 335 -9.20 10.47 -15.87
N GLN A 336 -10.51 10.69 -15.87
CA GLN A 336 -11.32 10.67 -14.65
C GLN A 336 -11.88 9.26 -14.43
N VAL A 337 -11.74 8.75 -13.21
CA VAL A 337 -12.17 7.41 -12.84
C VAL A 337 -13.00 7.43 -11.56
N ALA A 338 -14.01 6.55 -11.50
CA ALA A 338 -14.85 6.39 -10.33
C ALA A 338 -15.07 4.90 -10.03
N LYS A 339 -15.29 4.59 -8.75
CA LYS A 339 -15.61 3.23 -8.32
C LYS A 339 -17.11 2.98 -8.49
N ILE A 340 -17.44 1.81 -9.05
CA ILE A 340 -18.76 1.20 -8.97
C ILE A 340 -18.69 -0.05 -8.10
N GLU A 341 -19.80 -0.39 -7.45
CA GLU A 341 -19.95 -1.63 -6.69
C GLU A 341 -20.99 -2.49 -7.37
N GLN A 342 -20.70 -3.78 -7.50
CA GLN A 342 -21.56 -4.75 -8.15
C GLN A 342 -21.71 -5.99 -7.26
N ALA A 343 -22.95 -6.45 -7.07
CA ALA A 343 -23.23 -7.72 -6.43
C ALA A 343 -22.95 -8.87 -7.39
N VAL A 344 -22.47 -10.00 -6.85
CA VAL A 344 -22.25 -11.26 -7.58
C VAL A 344 -22.84 -12.42 -6.78
N ILE A 345 -23.30 -13.46 -7.46
CA ILE A 345 -23.68 -14.73 -6.85
C ILE A 345 -22.41 -15.57 -6.70
N LEU A 346 -22.17 -16.15 -5.51
CA LEU A 346 -21.01 -16.98 -5.20
C LEU A 346 -21.25 -18.46 -5.52
#